data_df87df31b5b86b8ca79f5757bb402c93
#
_entry.id   df87df31b5b86b8ca79f5757bb402c93
#
_cell.length_a   1.000
_cell.length_b   1.000
_cell.length_c   1.000
_cell.angle_alpha   90.00
_cell.angle_beta   90.00
_cell.angle_gamma   90.00
#
_symmetry.space_group_name_H-M   'P 1'
#
loop_
_entity.id
_entity.type
_entity.pdbx_description
1 polymer ?
#
loop_
_entity_poly.entity_id
_entity_poly.type
_entity_poly.pdbx_seq_one_letter_code
_entity_poly.pdbx_strand_id
1 'polypeptide(L)'
;MDKENAATNVRRRSGSSASGRSKSASARRKTQTRRKTSGTRRKTSRGSDIAAVIARLPKPVLAGAVALIVLIIIIVFAAKGCGVSHKTPERVVRTLIESYTGGNESKVKKCYGVSKADDTLQQEMDATVKYFSAFEAEKTEITQCDKIYQDGNYTYMYITYDLVLKNGQSYPCISTYMVQKKDNGKYYVMTPSEITDDLSKQAATKYADFMNTQAYKDYTTAYDKFIKKNP
;
A
#
# COMPACT_ATOMS: atom_id res chain seq x y z
N MET A 1 25.98 12.85 52.18
CA MET A 1 24.91 11.95 52.66
C MET A 1 24.17 11.48 51.45
N ASP A 2 24.60 10.43 50.84
CA ASP A 2 24.40 9.00 51.06
C ASP A 2 23.14 8.52 50.40
N LYS A 3 23.40 7.74 49.35
CA LYS A 3 23.02 6.32 49.11
C LYS A 3 21.61 6.17 48.48
N GLU A 4 21.26 5.24 47.63
CA GLU A 4 21.89 3.96 47.25
C GLU A 4 21.24 3.41 45.98
N ASN A 5 22.02 2.67 45.23
CA ASN A 5 21.77 1.68 44.21
C ASN A 5 20.59 0.73 44.45
N ALA A 6 19.94 0.32 43.36
CA ALA A 6 19.53 -1.08 43.22
C ALA A 6 19.46 -1.51 41.74
N ALA A 7 20.50 -2.23 41.33
CA ALA A 7 20.46 -3.05 40.13
C ALA A 7 19.71 -4.36 40.45
N THR A 8 18.83 -4.82 39.58
CA THR A 8 18.29 -6.17 39.65
C THR A 8 18.47 -6.91 38.33
N ASN A 9 19.37 -7.82 38.41
CA ASN A 9 19.82 -8.81 37.44
C ASN A 9 18.88 -10.03 37.49
N VAL A 10 18.29 -10.44 36.38
CA VAL A 10 17.59 -11.74 36.29
C VAL A 10 18.02 -12.50 35.04
N ARG A 11 18.96 -13.33 35.27
CA ARG A 11 19.24 -14.75 34.97
C ARG A 11 18.53 -15.34 33.72
N ARG A 12 19.41 -15.68 32.76
CA ARG A 12 19.29 -16.74 31.75
C ARG A 12 18.96 -18.09 32.41
N ARG A 13 18.07 -18.84 31.79
CA ARG A 13 18.07 -20.31 31.86
C ARG A 13 17.95 -20.89 30.46
N SER A 14 19.01 -21.50 30.06
CA SER A 14 19.12 -22.49 28.99
C SER A 14 18.53 -23.82 29.47
N GLY A 15 17.85 -24.53 28.60
CA GLY A 15 17.45 -25.92 28.81
C GLY A 15 17.39 -26.63 27.46
N SER A 16 18.38 -27.49 27.26
CA SER A 16 18.60 -28.36 26.11
C SER A 16 17.98 -29.74 26.33
N SER A 17 17.94 -30.49 25.23
CA SER A 17 17.82 -31.98 25.09
C SER A 17 16.38 -32.49 25.02
N ALA A 18 16.02 -33.52 24.25
CA ALA A 18 16.78 -34.46 23.41
C ALA A 18 15.78 -35.23 22.52
N SER A 19 16.23 -35.58 21.35
CA SER A 19 16.17 -36.85 20.64
C SER A 19 14.96 -37.79 20.86
N GLY A 20 14.35 -38.16 19.75
CA GLY A 20 13.46 -39.33 19.68
C GLY A 20 13.37 -39.83 18.22
N ARG A 21 14.21 -40.73 17.86
CA ARG A 21 14.31 -41.43 16.58
C ARG A 21 13.48 -42.71 16.66
N SER A 22 12.54 -42.95 15.79
CA SER A 22 12.12 -44.33 15.50
C SER A 22 11.76 -44.52 14.04
N LYS A 23 12.45 -45.46 13.45
CA LYS A 23 12.26 -46.08 12.13
C LYS A 23 11.25 -47.22 12.27
N SER A 24 10.45 -47.45 11.23
CA SER A 24 10.04 -48.74 10.64
C SER A 24 9.14 -48.45 9.44
N ALA A 25 9.45 -48.75 8.26
CA ALA A 25 9.72 -49.90 7.47
C ALA A 25 8.49 -50.80 7.24
N SER A 26 8.29 -51.08 5.96
CA SER A 26 7.59 -52.24 5.38
C SER A 26 6.09 -52.09 5.09
N ALA A 27 5.56 -52.40 4.01
CA ALA A 27 5.83 -53.10 2.75
C ALA A 27 4.47 -53.35 2.05
N ARG A 28 4.48 -53.22 0.70
CA ARG A 28 3.84 -54.10 -0.27
C ARG A 28 2.33 -54.41 -0.21
N ARG A 29 1.54 -54.00 -1.20
CA ARG A 29 1.04 -54.94 -2.22
C ARG A 29 0.18 -54.30 -3.31
N LYS A 30 0.44 -54.73 -4.52
CA LYS A 30 -0.30 -54.52 -5.79
C LYS A 30 -1.76 -54.99 -5.66
N THR A 31 -2.70 -54.29 -6.30
CA THR A 31 -3.65 -54.94 -7.22
C THR A 31 -4.20 -53.94 -8.23
N GLN A 32 -4.10 -54.29 -9.46
CA GLN A 32 -4.76 -53.70 -10.62
C GLN A 32 -6.27 -53.94 -10.53
N THR A 33 -7.07 -52.93 -10.82
CA THR A 33 -8.33 -53.19 -11.51
C THR A 33 -8.67 -52.02 -12.42
N ARG A 34 -8.69 -52.33 -13.67
CA ARG A 34 -9.03 -51.54 -14.84
C ARG A 34 -10.54 -51.43 -14.91
N ARG A 35 -11.10 -50.22 -14.83
CA ARG A 35 -12.46 -49.96 -15.33
C ARG A 35 -12.45 -48.65 -16.13
N LYS A 36 -12.61 -48.84 -17.43
CA LYS A 36 -13.00 -47.84 -18.42
C LYS A 36 -14.42 -47.40 -18.10
N THR A 37 -14.61 -46.11 -17.84
CA THR A 37 -15.88 -45.42 -18.05
C THR A 37 -15.63 -44.20 -18.89
N SER A 38 -16.17 -44.23 -20.08
CA SER A 38 -16.24 -43.16 -21.04
C SER A 38 -17.16 -42.05 -20.44
N GLY A 39 -16.56 -40.97 -19.93
CA GLY A 39 -17.28 -39.75 -19.57
C GLY A 39 -17.06 -38.73 -20.66
N THR A 40 -18.08 -38.51 -21.44
CA THR A 40 -18.19 -37.46 -22.47
C THR A 40 -17.97 -36.08 -21.83
N ARG A 41 -16.75 -35.56 -21.98
CA ARG A 41 -16.37 -34.22 -21.53
C ARG A 41 -16.95 -33.23 -22.55
N ARG A 42 -18.12 -32.66 -22.25
CA ARG A 42 -18.63 -31.46 -22.94
C ARG A 42 -17.63 -30.34 -22.78
N LYS A 43 -16.82 -30.10 -23.79
CA LYS A 43 -16.05 -28.88 -23.98
C LYS A 43 -17.04 -27.75 -24.18
N THR A 44 -17.21 -26.90 -23.21
CA THR A 44 -17.83 -25.57 -23.37
C THR A 44 -16.89 -24.72 -24.19
N SER A 45 -17.12 -24.66 -25.49
CA SER A 45 -16.39 -23.82 -26.43
C SER A 45 -16.91 -22.36 -26.35
N ARG A 46 -16.56 -21.66 -25.32
CA ARG A 46 -16.82 -20.19 -25.25
C ARG A 46 -15.71 -19.35 -25.87
N GLY A 47 -14.60 -19.96 -26.29
CA GLY A 47 -13.46 -19.24 -26.89
C GLY A 47 -13.50 -19.20 -28.43
N SER A 48 -14.29 -20.09 -29.10
CA SER A 48 -14.31 -20.18 -30.55
C SER A 48 -15.20 -19.14 -31.23
N ASP A 49 -16.22 -18.63 -30.54
CA ASP A 49 -17.18 -17.72 -31.15
C ASP A 49 -16.62 -16.30 -31.32
N ILE A 50 -15.73 -15.86 -30.41
CA ILE A 50 -15.09 -14.54 -30.50
C ILE A 50 -14.11 -14.49 -31.67
N ALA A 51 -13.33 -15.56 -31.88
CA ALA A 51 -12.39 -15.62 -33.00
C ALA A 51 -13.10 -15.65 -34.36
N ALA A 52 -14.26 -16.32 -34.44
CA ALA A 52 -15.08 -16.38 -35.66
C ALA A 52 -15.77 -15.04 -35.98
N VAL A 53 -16.14 -14.27 -34.97
CA VAL A 53 -16.70 -12.90 -35.13
C VAL A 53 -15.62 -11.91 -35.58
N ILE A 54 -14.40 -12.01 -35.02
CA ILE A 54 -13.26 -11.15 -35.41
C ILE A 54 -12.84 -11.42 -36.85
N ALA A 55 -12.86 -12.69 -37.30
CA ALA A 55 -12.48 -13.04 -38.67
C ALA A 55 -13.46 -12.58 -39.77
N ARG A 56 -14.67 -12.16 -39.40
CA ARG A 56 -15.70 -11.67 -40.33
C ARG A 56 -15.74 -10.12 -40.45
N LEU A 57 -14.95 -9.40 -39.66
CA LEU A 57 -14.90 -7.94 -39.72
C LEU A 57 -14.05 -7.50 -40.93
N PRO A 58 -14.53 -6.53 -41.72
CA PRO A 58 -13.74 -5.99 -42.83
C PRO A 58 -12.41 -5.41 -42.31
N LYS A 59 -11.32 -5.68 -43.03
CA LYS A 59 -9.96 -5.28 -42.65
C LYS A 59 -9.81 -3.81 -42.17
N PRO A 60 -10.49 -2.80 -42.77
CA PRO A 60 -10.40 -1.42 -42.30
C PRO A 60 -11.03 -1.22 -40.90
N VAL A 61 -12.10 -1.98 -40.55
CA VAL A 61 -12.72 -1.92 -39.21
C VAL A 61 -11.82 -2.53 -38.14
N LEU A 62 -11.12 -3.62 -38.49
CA LEU A 62 -10.16 -4.25 -37.58
C LEU A 62 -8.96 -3.31 -37.32
N ALA A 63 -8.44 -2.65 -38.36
CA ALA A 63 -7.36 -1.68 -38.23
C ALA A 63 -7.78 -0.47 -37.37
N GLY A 64 -9.00 0.02 -37.53
CA GLY A 64 -9.55 1.10 -36.70
C GLY A 64 -9.74 0.70 -35.24
N ALA A 65 -10.22 -0.51 -34.97
CA ALA A 65 -10.36 -1.04 -33.60
C ALA A 65 -9.03 -1.20 -32.89
N VAL A 66 -8.00 -1.71 -33.58
CA VAL A 66 -6.64 -1.83 -33.02
C VAL A 66 -6.05 -0.45 -32.77
N ALA A 67 -6.20 0.50 -33.68
CA ALA A 67 -5.74 1.89 -33.49
C ALA A 67 -6.41 2.56 -32.29
N LEU A 68 -7.71 2.34 -32.10
CA LEU A 68 -8.47 2.87 -30.96
C LEU A 68 -8.04 2.25 -29.64
N ILE A 69 -7.78 0.94 -29.61
CA ILE A 69 -7.23 0.27 -28.41
C ILE A 69 -5.84 0.79 -28.06
N VAL A 70 -4.98 0.95 -29.07
CA VAL A 70 -3.63 1.54 -28.87
C VAL A 70 -3.72 2.96 -28.36
N LEU A 71 -4.64 3.76 -28.92
CA LEU A 71 -4.86 5.13 -28.46
C LEU A 71 -5.38 5.19 -27.02
N ILE A 72 -6.31 4.31 -26.64
CA ILE A 72 -6.78 4.18 -25.26
C ILE A 72 -5.63 3.77 -24.34
N ILE A 73 -4.81 2.83 -24.73
CA ILE A 73 -3.62 2.41 -23.97
C ILE A 73 -2.66 3.61 -23.81
N ILE A 74 -2.38 4.35 -24.85
CA ILE A 74 -1.53 5.55 -24.80
C ILE A 74 -2.13 6.60 -23.87
N ILE A 75 -3.45 6.84 -23.95
CA ILE A 75 -4.15 7.79 -23.06
C ILE A 75 -4.08 7.31 -21.60
N VAL A 76 -4.27 6.04 -21.34
CA VAL A 76 -4.17 5.47 -19.98
C VAL A 76 -2.74 5.56 -19.46
N PHE A 77 -1.71 5.31 -20.30
CA PHE A 77 -0.32 5.51 -19.93
C PHE A 77 0.06 6.99 -19.78
N ALA A 78 -0.48 7.88 -20.60
CA ALA A 78 -0.28 9.32 -20.48
C ALA A 78 -1.04 9.92 -19.28
N ALA A 79 -2.23 9.41 -18.96
CA ALA A 79 -3.01 9.81 -17.79
C ALA A 79 -2.42 9.29 -16.46
N LYS A 80 -1.70 8.17 -16.50
CA LYS A 80 -0.83 7.72 -15.40
C LYS A 80 0.47 8.53 -15.34
N GLY A 81 0.40 9.83 -15.63
CA GLY A 81 1.47 10.81 -15.76
C GLY A 81 2.77 10.39 -15.10
N CYS A 82 3.86 10.32 -15.88
CA CYS A 82 5.20 9.95 -15.39
C CYS A 82 5.78 10.89 -14.34
N GLY A 83 5.03 11.90 -13.88
CA GLY A 83 5.47 12.92 -12.94
C GLY A 83 4.62 13.01 -11.68
N VAL A 84 5.26 13.45 -10.58
CA VAL A 84 4.58 13.87 -9.36
C VAL A 84 4.12 15.32 -9.53
N SER A 85 2.85 15.62 -9.19
CA SER A 85 2.37 17.00 -9.20
C SER A 85 2.71 17.71 -7.89
N HIS A 86 3.66 18.62 -7.95
CA HIS A 86 4.10 19.44 -6.81
C HIS A 86 3.36 20.79 -6.70
N LYS A 87 2.17 20.92 -7.30
CA LYS A 87 1.42 22.20 -7.35
C LYS A 87 0.77 22.54 -6.01
N THR A 88 0.32 21.56 -5.27
CA THR A 88 -0.31 21.73 -3.96
C THR A 88 0.12 20.62 -3.00
N PRO A 89 0.07 20.84 -1.67
CA PRO A 89 0.44 19.83 -0.68
C PRO A 89 -0.47 18.60 -0.77
N GLU A 90 -1.77 18.75 -1.04
CA GLU A 90 -2.72 17.63 -1.16
C GLU A 90 -2.33 16.69 -2.31
N ARG A 91 -1.91 17.27 -3.45
CA ARG A 91 -1.53 16.47 -4.63
C ARG A 91 -0.29 15.63 -4.38
N VAL A 92 0.72 16.18 -3.70
CA VAL A 92 1.94 15.43 -3.43
C VAL A 92 1.69 14.32 -2.41
N VAL A 93 0.88 14.58 -1.36
CA VAL A 93 0.52 13.57 -0.35
C VAL A 93 -0.35 12.45 -0.94
N ARG A 94 -1.35 12.78 -1.78
CA ARG A 94 -2.14 11.77 -2.52
C ARG A 94 -1.25 10.90 -3.39
N THR A 95 -0.36 11.52 -4.16
CA THR A 95 0.58 10.77 -5.03
C THR A 95 1.52 9.90 -4.20
N LEU A 96 1.92 10.33 -3.01
CA LEU A 96 2.77 9.54 -2.11
C LEU A 96 2.06 8.24 -1.71
N ILE A 97 0.83 8.33 -1.20
CA ILE A 97 0.04 7.14 -0.79
C ILE A 97 -0.21 6.21 -1.98
N GLU A 98 -0.65 6.74 -3.12
CA GLU A 98 -0.84 5.96 -4.35
C GLU A 98 0.45 5.28 -4.83
N SER A 99 1.61 5.91 -4.59
CA SER A 99 2.90 5.37 -4.98
C SER A 99 3.38 4.26 -4.04
N TYR A 100 3.15 4.40 -2.74
CA TYR A 100 3.45 3.36 -1.76
C TYR A 100 2.59 2.11 -2.00
N THR A 101 1.28 2.28 -2.13
CA THR A 101 0.35 1.17 -2.36
C THR A 101 0.52 0.53 -3.73
N GLY A 102 0.97 1.30 -4.72
CA GLY A 102 1.31 0.82 -6.07
C GLY A 102 2.74 0.30 -6.23
N GLY A 103 3.55 0.27 -5.17
CA GLY A 103 4.94 -0.21 -5.20
C GLY A 103 5.88 0.64 -6.07
N ASN A 104 5.57 1.93 -6.28
CA ASN A 104 6.36 2.80 -7.15
C ASN A 104 7.38 3.65 -6.38
N GLU A 105 8.49 3.02 -5.98
CA GLU A 105 9.57 3.66 -5.22
C GLU A 105 10.13 4.93 -5.88
N SER A 106 10.26 4.95 -7.21
CA SER A 106 10.74 6.13 -7.93
C SER A 106 9.82 7.34 -7.77
N LYS A 107 8.48 7.12 -7.75
CA LYS A 107 7.53 8.20 -7.48
C LYS A 107 7.54 8.61 -6.02
N VAL A 108 7.70 7.67 -5.09
CA VAL A 108 7.86 7.97 -3.66
C VAL A 108 9.03 8.93 -3.46
N LYS A 109 10.22 8.60 -3.97
CA LYS A 109 11.41 9.49 -3.90
C LYS A 109 11.14 10.87 -4.49
N LYS A 110 10.42 10.96 -5.62
CA LYS A 110 10.03 12.25 -6.22
C LYS A 110 9.09 13.04 -5.32
N CYS A 111 8.18 12.41 -4.56
CA CYS A 111 7.34 13.12 -3.61
C CYS A 111 8.14 13.79 -2.50
N TYR A 112 9.24 13.17 -2.06
CA TYR A 112 10.21 13.75 -1.13
C TYR A 112 11.18 14.74 -1.82
N GLY A 113 11.19 14.81 -3.13
CA GLY A 113 12.08 15.69 -3.90
C GLY A 113 13.53 15.22 -3.93
N VAL A 114 13.77 13.93 -3.71
CA VAL A 114 15.12 13.34 -3.72
C VAL A 114 15.29 12.39 -4.90
N SER A 115 16.52 12.31 -5.40
CA SER A 115 16.90 11.32 -6.43
C SER A 115 17.36 10.01 -5.81
N LYS A 116 17.96 10.08 -4.62
CA LYS A 116 18.44 8.95 -3.82
C LYS A 116 17.97 9.18 -2.38
N ALA A 117 17.38 8.16 -1.76
CA ALA A 117 17.05 8.18 -0.35
C ALA A 117 18.34 8.05 0.48
N ASP A 118 18.41 8.74 1.62
CA ASP A 118 19.36 8.43 2.67
C ASP A 118 18.91 7.16 3.42
N ASP A 119 19.72 6.67 4.34
CA ASP A 119 19.47 5.42 5.04
C ASP A 119 18.17 5.49 5.88
N THR A 120 17.87 6.64 6.47
CA THR A 120 16.68 6.86 7.29
C THR A 120 15.42 6.84 6.43
N LEU A 121 15.41 7.59 5.34
CA LEU A 121 14.30 7.60 4.40
C LEU A 121 14.11 6.23 3.74
N GLN A 122 15.21 5.53 3.39
CA GLN A 122 15.09 4.20 2.80
C GLN A 122 14.45 3.20 3.77
N GLN A 123 14.85 3.22 5.05
CA GLN A 123 14.24 2.37 6.08
C GLN A 123 12.74 2.67 6.26
N GLU A 124 12.34 3.95 6.27
CA GLU A 124 10.92 4.34 6.34
C GLU A 124 10.16 3.84 5.10
N MET A 125 10.72 4.02 3.91
CA MET A 125 10.12 3.57 2.66
C MET A 125 9.91 2.05 2.66
N ASP A 126 10.93 1.29 3.05
CA ASP A 126 10.87 -0.18 3.09
C ASP A 126 9.85 -0.67 4.12
N ALA A 127 9.82 -0.06 5.31
CA ALA A 127 8.84 -0.37 6.34
C ALA A 127 7.41 -0.07 5.87
N THR A 128 7.20 1.06 5.19
CA THR A 128 5.91 1.47 4.67
C THR A 128 5.43 0.56 3.54
N VAL A 129 6.31 0.20 2.60
CA VAL A 129 6.00 -0.76 1.53
C VAL A 129 5.65 -2.12 2.12
N LYS A 130 6.41 -2.59 3.13
CA LYS A 130 6.13 -3.85 3.82
C LYS A 130 4.78 -3.81 4.54
N TYR A 131 4.45 -2.70 5.18
CA TYR A 131 3.15 -2.50 5.82
C TYR A 131 2.01 -2.62 4.82
N PHE A 132 2.05 -1.88 3.71
CA PHE A 132 0.99 -1.93 2.69
C PHE A 132 0.89 -3.30 2.02
N SER A 133 2.02 -3.95 1.74
CA SER A 133 2.02 -5.27 1.11
C SER A 133 1.39 -6.36 2.00
N ALA A 134 1.44 -6.20 3.33
CA ALA A 134 0.83 -7.14 4.27
C ALA A 134 -0.71 -7.18 4.18
N PHE A 135 -1.35 -6.12 3.69
CA PHE A 135 -2.81 -6.09 3.49
C PHE A 135 -3.25 -6.77 2.19
N GLU A 136 -2.34 -7.02 1.24
CA GLU A 136 -2.68 -7.54 -0.09
C GLU A 136 -3.86 -6.80 -0.75
N ALA A 137 -3.90 -5.47 -0.57
CA ALA A 137 -4.98 -4.64 -1.09
C ALA A 137 -4.99 -4.63 -2.62
N GLU A 138 -6.17 -4.74 -3.23
CA GLU A 138 -6.35 -4.65 -4.68
C GLU A 138 -6.24 -3.21 -5.18
N LYS A 139 -6.73 -2.27 -4.36
CA LYS A 139 -6.68 -0.83 -4.65
C LYS A 139 -6.69 -0.01 -3.39
N THR A 140 -6.33 1.26 -3.54
CA THR A 140 -6.44 2.28 -2.50
C THR A 140 -7.46 3.33 -2.95
N GLU A 141 -8.41 3.65 -2.09
CA GLU A 141 -9.42 4.68 -2.31
C GLU A 141 -9.20 5.83 -1.34
N ILE A 142 -8.71 6.98 -1.83
CA ILE A 142 -8.49 8.15 -0.99
C ILE A 142 -9.82 8.83 -0.73
N THR A 143 -10.23 8.89 0.54
CA THR A 143 -11.49 9.47 0.99
C THR A 143 -11.36 10.96 1.26
N GLN A 144 -10.29 11.38 1.94
CA GLN A 144 -10.04 12.79 2.22
C GLN A 144 -8.53 13.07 2.29
N CYS A 145 -8.13 14.29 1.90
CA CYS A 145 -6.76 14.78 2.10
C CYS A 145 -6.83 16.29 2.26
N ASP A 146 -6.48 16.76 3.45
CA ASP A 146 -6.60 18.18 3.76
C ASP A 146 -5.55 18.60 4.79
N LYS A 147 -5.51 19.88 5.05
CA LYS A 147 -4.57 20.52 5.97
C LYS A 147 -5.08 20.45 7.41
N ILE A 148 -4.20 19.99 8.31
CA ILE A 148 -4.39 20.15 9.76
C ILE A 148 -3.97 21.56 10.17
N TYR A 149 -2.80 22.00 9.68
CA TYR A 149 -2.16 23.23 10.10
C TYR A 149 -1.17 23.71 9.05
N GLN A 150 -0.95 25.01 8.98
CA GLN A 150 0.06 25.62 8.11
C GLN A 150 0.75 26.78 8.83
N ASP A 151 2.07 26.83 8.71
CA ASP A 151 2.90 27.95 9.18
C ASP A 151 4.00 28.22 8.17
N GLY A 152 4.01 29.45 7.61
CA GLY A 152 4.96 29.83 6.58
C GLY A 152 4.97 28.84 5.41
N ASN A 153 6.11 28.22 5.19
CA ASN A 153 6.34 27.25 4.12
C ASN A 153 6.01 25.80 4.51
N TYR A 154 5.61 25.55 5.75
CA TYR A 154 5.30 24.21 6.27
C TYR A 154 3.80 23.99 6.34
N THR A 155 3.35 22.84 5.88
CA THR A 155 1.95 22.42 5.93
C THR A 155 1.88 21.02 6.52
N TYR A 156 1.19 20.86 7.65
CA TYR A 156 0.90 19.56 8.23
C TYR A 156 -0.42 19.07 7.67
N MET A 157 -0.36 17.91 6.99
CA MET A 157 -1.46 17.32 6.24
C MET A 157 -1.94 16.04 6.90
N TYR A 158 -3.23 15.75 6.77
CA TYR A 158 -3.75 14.40 6.96
C TYR A 158 -4.32 13.87 5.65
N ILE A 159 -4.34 12.56 5.56
CA ILE A 159 -4.97 11.83 4.47
C ILE A 159 -5.66 10.60 5.04
N THR A 160 -6.95 10.43 4.72
CA THR A 160 -7.71 9.22 5.00
C THR A 160 -7.95 8.46 3.71
N TYR A 161 -7.85 7.15 3.78
CA TYR A 161 -8.00 6.27 2.63
C TYR A 161 -8.41 4.88 3.08
N ASP A 162 -9.05 4.15 2.17
CA ASP A 162 -9.41 2.75 2.36
C ASP A 162 -8.49 1.85 1.54
N LEU A 163 -7.94 0.82 2.17
CA LEU A 163 -7.33 -0.31 1.49
C LEU A 163 -8.43 -1.31 1.16
N VAL A 164 -8.79 -1.43 -0.11
CA VAL A 164 -9.78 -2.41 -0.55
C VAL A 164 -9.10 -3.77 -0.67
N LEU A 165 -9.46 -4.68 0.21
CA LEU A 165 -8.88 -6.01 0.31
C LEU A 165 -9.47 -6.96 -0.73
N LYS A 166 -8.79 -8.06 -1.03
CA LYS A 166 -9.23 -9.09 -1.99
C LYS A 166 -10.60 -9.70 -1.67
N ASN A 167 -11.02 -9.68 -0.40
CA ASN A 167 -12.35 -10.14 0.03
C ASN A 167 -13.45 -9.08 -0.12
N GLY A 168 -13.13 -7.93 -0.72
CA GLY A 168 -14.05 -6.81 -0.92
C GLY A 168 -14.27 -5.94 0.31
N GLN A 169 -13.58 -6.18 1.42
CA GLN A 169 -13.63 -5.32 2.60
C GLN A 169 -12.73 -4.11 2.44
N SER A 170 -13.14 -2.98 3.03
CA SER A 170 -12.34 -1.76 3.08
C SER A 170 -11.73 -1.60 4.46
N TYR A 171 -10.39 -1.57 4.53
CA TYR A 171 -9.65 -1.29 5.76
C TYR A 171 -9.36 0.22 5.83
N PRO A 172 -9.98 0.96 6.76
CA PRO A 172 -9.79 2.40 6.87
C PRO A 172 -8.41 2.73 7.43
N CYS A 173 -7.74 3.67 6.79
CA CYS A 173 -6.41 4.15 7.16
C CYS A 173 -6.41 5.67 7.32
N ILE A 174 -5.51 6.16 8.17
CA ILE A 174 -5.17 7.57 8.27
C ILE A 174 -3.66 7.70 8.36
N SER A 175 -3.12 8.70 7.67
CA SER A 175 -1.70 9.06 7.75
C SER A 175 -1.55 10.58 7.81
N THR A 176 -0.44 11.04 8.37
CA THR A 176 -0.12 12.47 8.42
C THR A 176 1.28 12.71 7.88
N TYR A 177 1.46 13.85 7.22
CA TYR A 177 2.71 14.20 6.57
C TYR A 177 3.01 15.68 6.76
N MET A 178 4.28 16.01 7.02
CA MET A 178 4.76 17.38 6.93
C MET A 178 5.19 17.64 5.49
N VAL A 179 4.68 18.72 4.92
CA VAL A 179 4.97 19.17 3.55
C VAL A 179 5.60 20.53 3.58
N GLN A 180 6.69 20.71 2.84
CA GLN A 180 7.37 21.98 2.71
C GLN A 180 7.19 22.56 1.30
N LYS A 181 6.89 23.85 1.21
CA LYS A 181 7.00 24.63 -0.01
C LYS A 181 8.44 25.14 -0.13
N LYS A 182 9.18 24.65 -1.13
CA LYS A 182 10.56 25.07 -1.39
C LYS A 182 10.61 26.35 -2.24
N ASP A 183 11.78 26.98 -2.35
CA ASP A 183 11.98 28.25 -3.06
C ASP A 183 11.57 28.22 -4.54
N ASN A 184 11.57 27.05 -5.15
CA ASN A 184 11.06 26.85 -6.50
C ASN A 184 9.53 26.87 -6.61
N GLY A 185 8.83 27.20 -5.53
CA GLY A 185 7.38 27.30 -5.44
C GLY A 185 6.66 25.93 -5.41
N LYS A 186 7.39 24.82 -5.37
CA LYS A 186 6.86 23.46 -5.38
C LYS A 186 6.79 22.87 -3.97
N TYR A 187 5.80 21.98 -3.77
CA TYR A 187 5.57 21.29 -2.52
C TYR A 187 6.21 19.90 -2.52
N TYR A 188 6.86 19.55 -1.41
CA TYR A 188 7.50 18.25 -1.21
C TYR A 188 7.17 17.74 0.19
N VAL A 189 6.96 16.42 0.32
CA VAL A 189 6.89 15.80 1.64
C VAL A 189 8.29 15.88 2.26
N MET A 190 8.36 16.25 3.53
CA MET A 190 9.63 16.33 4.24
C MET A 190 10.10 14.92 4.60
N THR A 191 11.40 14.70 4.45
CA THR A 191 12.05 13.46 4.93
C THR A 191 12.11 13.48 6.47
N PRO A 192 12.22 12.32 7.14
CA PRO A 192 12.38 12.27 8.59
C PRO A 192 13.50 13.16 9.12
N SER A 193 14.61 13.23 8.39
CA SER A 193 15.79 14.04 8.74
C SER A 193 15.57 15.54 8.59
N GLU A 194 14.60 15.98 7.81
CA GLU A 194 14.24 17.41 7.65
C GLU A 194 13.28 17.89 8.77
N ILE A 195 12.62 16.98 9.49
CA ILE A 195 11.66 17.34 10.54
C ILE A 195 12.42 17.67 11.83
N THR A 196 12.43 18.92 12.21
CA THR A 196 13.07 19.38 13.45
C THR A 196 12.23 19.05 14.69
N ASP A 197 12.85 19.07 15.88
CA ASP A 197 12.15 18.86 17.14
C ASP A 197 10.99 19.86 17.35
N ASP A 198 11.18 21.11 16.92
CA ASP A 198 10.14 22.15 17.06
C ASP A 198 8.95 21.87 16.12
N LEU A 199 9.21 21.49 14.87
CA LEU A 199 8.14 21.06 13.95
C LEU A 199 7.41 19.83 14.48
N SER A 200 8.14 18.88 15.05
CA SER A 200 7.56 17.68 15.67
C SER A 200 6.65 18.01 16.84
N LYS A 201 7.07 18.91 17.76
CA LYS A 201 6.27 19.38 18.89
C LYS A 201 5.01 20.11 18.43
N GLN A 202 5.15 21.01 17.43
CA GLN A 202 4.01 21.70 16.84
C GLN A 202 3.02 20.71 16.20
N ALA A 203 3.53 19.75 15.41
CA ALA A 203 2.71 18.72 14.80
C ALA A 203 1.95 17.90 15.86
N ALA A 204 2.60 17.49 16.95
CA ALA A 204 1.96 16.76 18.04
C ALA A 204 0.81 17.54 18.68
N THR A 205 1.02 18.85 18.95
CA THR A 205 -0.01 19.73 19.50
C THR A 205 -1.20 19.85 18.53
N LYS A 206 -0.92 20.10 17.25
CA LYS A 206 -1.96 20.24 16.22
C LYS A 206 -2.68 18.94 15.91
N TYR A 207 -1.99 17.80 16.04
CA TYR A 207 -2.65 16.50 15.94
C TYR A 207 -3.63 16.24 17.09
N ALA A 208 -3.30 16.67 18.31
CA ALA A 208 -4.22 16.60 19.44
C ALA A 208 -5.51 17.43 19.18
N ASP A 209 -5.39 18.61 18.60
CA ASP A 209 -6.54 19.40 18.17
C ASP A 209 -7.33 18.69 17.06
N PHE A 210 -6.63 18.12 16.08
CA PHE A 210 -7.23 17.40 14.96
C PHE A 210 -8.04 16.18 15.40
N MET A 211 -7.63 15.46 16.44
CA MET A 211 -8.39 14.32 16.99
C MET A 211 -9.81 14.70 17.46
N ASN A 212 -10.08 15.97 17.70
CA ASN A 212 -11.41 16.47 18.08
C ASN A 212 -12.27 16.85 16.87
N THR A 213 -11.73 16.84 15.65
CA THR A 213 -12.46 17.20 14.43
C THR A 213 -13.40 16.09 13.94
N GLN A 214 -14.35 16.49 13.09
CA GLN A 214 -15.27 15.52 12.48
C GLN A 214 -14.53 14.51 11.58
N ALA A 215 -13.52 14.97 10.83
CA ALA A 215 -12.74 14.10 9.95
C ALA A 215 -12.06 12.94 10.69
N TYR A 216 -11.49 13.23 11.87
CA TYR A 216 -10.89 12.17 12.71
C TYR A 216 -11.95 11.24 13.31
N LYS A 217 -13.08 11.78 13.74
CA LYS A 217 -14.22 10.99 14.27
C LYS A 217 -14.83 10.07 13.22
N ASP A 218 -14.92 10.54 11.97
CA ASP A 218 -15.41 9.72 10.86
C ASP A 218 -14.47 8.55 10.58
N TYR A 219 -13.15 8.81 10.55
CA TYR A 219 -12.14 7.76 10.44
C TYR A 219 -12.26 6.73 11.59
N THR A 220 -12.27 7.16 12.85
CA THR A 220 -12.34 6.24 13.98
C THR A 220 -13.64 5.43 13.98
N THR A 221 -14.75 6.04 13.57
CA THR A 221 -16.03 5.34 13.41
C THR A 221 -15.96 4.25 12.33
N ALA A 222 -15.31 4.54 11.20
CA ALA A 222 -15.11 3.56 10.13
C ALA A 222 -14.20 2.42 10.60
N TYR A 223 -13.10 2.77 11.27
CA TYR A 223 -12.16 1.79 11.82
C TYR A 223 -12.81 0.87 12.85
N ASP A 224 -13.58 1.41 13.80
CA ASP A 224 -14.31 0.62 14.80
C ASP A 224 -15.34 -0.33 14.17
N LYS A 225 -16.01 0.11 13.11
CA LYS A 225 -16.93 -0.75 12.35
C LYS A 225 -16.18 -1.90 11.67
N PHE A 226 -14.98 -1.62 11.14
CA PHE A 226 -14.15 -2.65 10.53
C PHE A 226 -13.72 -3.69 11.57
N ILE A 227 -13.15 -3.26 12.70
CA ILE A 227 -12.69 -4.17 13.75
C ILE A 227 -13.84 -5.02 14.34
N LYS A 228 -15.04 -4.43 14.53
CA LYS A 228 -16.22 -5.19 15.02
C LYS A 228 -16.67 -6.27 14.04
N LYS A 229 -16.45 -6.10 12.75
CA LYS A 229 -16.77 -7.09 11.71
C LYS A 229 -15.70 -8.16 11.54
N ASN A 230 -14.47 -7.89 12.00
CA ASN A 230 -13.29 -8.74 11.81
C ASN A 230 -12.56 -8.90 13.16
N PRO A 231 -13.18 -9.57 14.15
CA PRO A 231 -12.64 -9.71 15.49
C PRO A 231 -11.38 -10.59 15.54
#